data_a623653d91ec0677480408d4e357268e
#
_entry.id   a623653d91ec0677480408d4e357268e
#
_cell.length_a   1.000
_cell.length_b   1.000
_cell.length_c   1.000
_cell.angle_alpha   90.00
_cell.angle_beta   90.00
_cell.angle_gamma   90.00
#
_symmetry.space_group_name_H-M   'P 1'
#
loop_
_entity.id
_entity.type
_entity.pdbx_description
1 polymer ?
#
loop_
_entity_poly.entity_id
_entity_poly.type
_entity_poly.pdbx_seq_one_letter_code
_entity_poly.pdbx_strand_id
1 'polypeptide(L)'
;MTPQTLKVNDASGRVSRLESMHSITMSAPRFWIALGLGLFAGLADYLGGFLLVRRSPSAHALRYFVALGAGFMLSAALLEMLPEAFSVNLRFAAPLILAGYCGVHLLEHTLVPHFHFGEETHHHEFLSAKSSYSVLLGLATHTFFDGIAIGSGFVISTWLGWMLFIAVFLHKVPEGFTVASVMLAGGQGRKAALNSALFLGATTVLGVLAINLEPQWVKAGLPLSAGVTIYVAATDLVPEVNREPGVRMALVFFAGVVLFFLLRSLAPA
;
A
#
# COMPACT_ATOMS: atom_id res chain seq x y z
N MET A 1 -4.99 -14.72 -56.91
CA MET A 1 -4.51 -14.09 -55.67
C MET A 1 -5.73 -13.71 -54.87
N THR A 2 -6.09 -14.54 -53.89
CA THR A 2 -7.21 -14.32 -52.97
C THR A 2 -6.70 -13.53 -51.75
N PRO A 3 -7.42 -12.50 -51.28
CA PRO A 3 -7.00 -11.77 -50.08
C PRO A 3 -7.25 -12.63 -48.83
N GLN A 4 -6.18 -12.84 -48.07
CA GLN A 4 -6.26 -13.45 -46.74
C GLN A 4 -7.01 -12.50 -45.81
N THR A 5 -8.17 -12.92 -45.34
CA THR A 5 -8.93 -12.27 -44.27
C THR A 5 -8.17 -12.45 -42.96
N LEU A 6 -7.61 -11.35 -42.44
CA LEU A 6 -7.14 -11.27 -41.06
C LEU A 6 -8.33 -11.53 -40.12
N LYS A 7 -8.35 -12.69 -39.50
CA LYS A 7 -9.28 -12.96 -38.37
C LYS A 7 -8.87 -12.09 -37.18
N VAL A 8 -9.58 -11.00 -36.95
CA VAL A 8 -9.56 -10.25 -35.72
C VAL A 8 -10.35 -11.05 -34.67
N ASN A 9 -9.68 -11.95 -33.97
CA ASN A 9 -10.21 -12.70 -32.84
C ASN A 9 -9.97 -11.91 -31.54
N ASP A 10 -10.63 -10.77 -31.33
CA ASP A 10 -10.46 -10.03 -30.06
C ASP A 10 -11.77 -9.47 -29.45
N ALA A 11 -12.86 -9.43 -30.17
CA ALA A 11 -14.10 -8.87 -29.64
C ALA A 11 -14.88 -9.85 -28.74
N SER A 12 -14.87 -11.15 -29.02
CA SER A 12 -15.66 -12.15 -28.27
C SER A 12 -15.05 -12.50 -26.90
N GLY A 13 -13.72 -12.52 -26.79
CA GLY A 13 -13.04 -12.79 -25.51
C GLY A 13 -13.16 -11.64 -24.51
N ARG A 14 -13.19 -10.41 -24.99
CA ARG A 14 -13.39 -9.21 -24.16
C ARG A 14 -14.84 -9.06 -23.70
N VAL A 15 -15.81 -9.36 -24.55
CA VAL A 15 -17.23 -9.28 -24.20
C VAL A 15 -17.61 -10.34 -23.17
N SER A 16 -17.12 -11.58 -23.30
CA SER A 16 -17.37 -12.64 -22.31
C SER A 16 -16.73 -12.35 -20.94
N ARG A 17 -15.57 -11.67 -20.90
CA ARG A 17 -14.92 -11.24 -19.65
C ARG A 17 -15.70 -10.09 -18.98
N LEU A 18 -16.29 -9.18 -19.75
CA LEU A 18 -17.13 -8.09 -19.24
C LEU A 18 -18.49 -8.61 -18.73
N GLU A 19 -19.06 -9.62 -19.36
CA GLU A 19 -20.32 -10.25 -18.92
C GLU A 19 -20.13 -11.10 -17.65
N SER A 20 -18.98 -11.76 -17.47
CA SER A 20 -18.65 -12.51 -16.25
C SER A 20 -18.39 -11.59 -15.03
N MET A 21 -18.17 -10.30 -15.25
CA MET A 21 -18.02 -9.31 -14.17
C MET A 21 -19.37 -8.80 -13.59
N HIS A 22 -20.51 -9.32 -14.03
CA HIS A 22 -21.83 -8.95 -13.47
C HIS A 22 -22.09 -9.53 -12.08
N SER A 23 -21.33 -10.57 -11.67
CA SER A 23 -21.35 -11.09 -10.30
C SER A 23 -19.93 -11.32 -9.79
N ILE A 24 -19.23 -10.23 -9.45
CA ILE A 24 -17.95 -10.35 -8.75
C ILE A 24 -18.27 -10.86 -7.35
N THR A 25 -18.03 -12.15 -7.12
CA THR A 25 -18.22 -12.78 -5.80
C THR A 25 -16.88 -13.32 -5.34
N MET A 26 -16.55 -13.05 -4.09
CA MET A 26 -15.36 -13.62 -3.46
C MET A 26 -15.69 -15.01 -2.91
N SER A 27 -14.86 -16.01 -3.21
CA SER A 27 -15.02 -17.32 -2.61
C SER A 27 -14.66 -17.30 -1.11
N ALA A 28 -15.37 -18.07 -0.29
CA ALA A 28 -15.12 -18.13 1.16
C ALA A 28 -13.64 -18.41 1.52
N PRO A 29 -12.90 -19.31 0.86
CA PRO A 29 -11.47 -19.50 1.14
C PRO A 29 -10.63 -18.23 0.90
N ARG A 30 -10.86 -17.51 -0.19
CA ARG A 30 -10.14 -16.26 -0.48
C ARG A 30 -10.46 -15.16 0.53
N PHE A 31 -11.70 -15.10 1.00
CA PHE A 31 -12.11 -14.19 2.07
C PHE A 31 -11.27 -14.40 3.34
N TRP A 32 -11.18 -15.65 3.82
CA TRP A 32 -10.43 -15.95 5.04
C TRP A 32 -8.92 -15.73 4.88
N ILE A 33 -8.38 -16.01 3.68
CA ILE A 33 -6.98 -15.72 3.37
C ILE A 33 -6.73 -14.21 3.40
N ALA A 34 -7.53 -13.42 2.71
CA ALA A 34 -7.40 -11.96 2.67
C ALA A 34 -7.49 -11.35 4.08
N LEU A 35 -8.47 -11.79 4.86
CA LEU A 35 -8.65 -11.34 6.25
C LEU A 35 -7.46 -11.73 7.13
N GLY A 36 -6.99 -12.97 7.05
CA GLY A 36 -5.82 -13.44 7.80
C GLY A 36 -4.56 -12.66 7.45
N LEU A 37 -4.34 -12.36 6.18
CA LEU A 37 -3.20 -11.57 5.73
C LEU A 37 -3.33 -10.09 6.10
N GLY A 38 -4.54 -9.52 6.07
CA GLY A 38 -4.82 -8.18 6.59
C GLY A 38 -4.53 -8.06 8.08
N LEU A 39 -4.92 -9.06 8.87
CA LEU A 39 -4.58 -9.16 10.29
C LEU A 39 -3.07 -9.27 10.49
N PHE A 40 -2.39 -10.09 9.69
CA PHE A 40 -0.93 -10.25 9.78
C PHE A 40 -0.19 -8.96 9.41
N ALA A 41 -0.64 -8.23 8.38
CA ALA A 41 -0.12 -6.91 8.05
C ALA A 41 -0.36 -5.90 9.18
N GLY A 42 -1.55 -5.88 9.76
CA GLY A 42 -1.86 -5.02 10.92
C GLY A 42 -1.05 -5.34 12.18
N LEU A 43 -0.73 -6.62 12.40
CA LEU A 43 0.19 -7.01 13.47
C LEU A 43 1.63 -6.54 13.22
N ALA A 44 2.04 -6.41 11.96
CA ALA A 44 3.35 -5.85 11.61
C ALA A 44 3.45 -4.35 11.95
N ASP A 45 2.37 -3.56 11.78
CA ASP A 45 2.30 -2.18 12.27
C ASP A 45 2.51 -2.13 13.79
N TYR A 46 1.76 -2.95 14.52
CA TYR A 46 1.91 -3.01 15.99
C TYR A 46 3.33 -3.43 16.41
N LEU A 47 3.93 -4.41 15.71
CA LEU A 47 5.30 -4.85 15.94
C LEU A 47 6.30 -3.70 15.74
N GLY A 48 6.13 -2.88 14.69
CA GLY A 48 6.96 -1.69 14.44
C GLY A 48 6.93 -0.72 15.62
N GLY A 49 5.74 -0.36 16.09
CA GLY A 49 5.56 0.49 17.26
C GLY A 49 6.12 -0.13 18.56
N PHE A 50 5.92 -1.44 18.74
CA PHE A 50 6.44 -2.17 19.89
C PHE A 50 7.97 -2.22 19.92
N LEU A 51 8.61 -2.43 18.76
CA LEU A 51 10.07 -2.43 18.64
C LEU A 51 10.65 -1.06 19.02
N LEU A 52 10.03 0.04 18.58
CA LEU A 52 10.43 1.38 18.97
C LEU A 52 10.36 1.57 20.47
N VAL A 53 9.23 1.24 21.09
CA VAL A 53 9.00 1.49 22.53
C VAL A 53 9.90 0.64 23.42
N ARG A 54 10.31 -0.56 22.94
CA ARG A 54 11.10 -1.51 23.71
C ARG A 54 12.61 -1.45 23.48
N ARG A 55 13.07 -1.26 22.23
CA ARG A 55 14.47 -1.50 21.86
C ARG A 55 15.13 -0.40 21.03
N SER A 56 14.38 0.59 20.53
CA SER A 56 14.90 1.61 19.60
C SER A 56 15.84 0.99 18.56
N PRO A 57 15.33 0.24 17.57
CA PRO A 57 16.14 -0.41 16.55
C PRO A 57 17.01 0.62 15.85
N SER A 58 18.15 0.19 15.30
CA SER A 58 19.02 1.12 14.60
C SER A 58 18.26 1.74 13.41
N ALA A 59 18.32 3.05 13.26
CA ALA A 59 17.72 3.76 12.14
C ALA A 59 18.13 3.18 10.77
N HIS A 60 19.37 2.69 10.66
CA HIS A 60 19.85 2.06 9.46
C HIS A 60 19.10 0.78 9.05
N ALA A 61 18.78 -0.11 10.01
CA ALA A 61 18.03 -1.34 9.70
C ALA A 61 16.64 -0.98 9.16
N LEU A 62 15.97 0.00 9.77
CA LEU A 62 14.65 0.46 9.35
C LEU A 62 14.68 1.03 7.93
N ARG A 63 15.68 1.85 7.59
CA ARG A 63 15.85 2.43 6.25
C ARG A 63 16.08 1.39 5.16
N TYR A 64 16.75 0.27 5.45
CA TYR A 64 16.85 -0.83 4.49
C TYR A 64 15.50 -1.47 4.20
N PHE A 65 14.62 -1.64 5.20
CA PHE A 65 13.25 -2.11 4.97
C PHE A 65 12.43 -1.11 4.16
N VAL A 66 12.56 0.17 4.44
CA VAL A 66 11.91 1.24 3.66
C VAL A 66 12.37 1.20 2.20
N ALA A 67 13.67 1.10 1.94
CA ALA A 67 14.22 1.06 0.60
C ALA A 67 13.76 -0.19 -0.19
N LEU A 68 13.81 -1.36 0.43
CA LEU A 68 13.33 -2.61 -0.16
C LEU A 68 11.83 -2.54 -0.46
N GLY A 69 11.04 -2.08 0.51
CA GLY A 69 9.60 -1.91 0.38
C GLY A 69 9.22 -0.90 -0.70
N ALA A 70 9.91 0.25 -0.78
CA ALA A 70 9.67 1.27 -1.79
C ALA A 70 9.86 0.73 -3.22
N GLY A 71 10.96 0.01 -3.47
CA GLY A 71 11.22 -0.59 -4.79
C GLY A 71 10.18 -1.65 -5.17
N PHE A 72 9.83 -2.53 -4.23
CA PHE A 72 8.82 -3.55 -4.45
C PHE A 72 7.42 -2.94 -4.67
N MET A 73 7.03 -2.00 -3.80
CA MET A 73 5.72 -1.34 -3.81
C MET A 73 5.51 -0.53 -5.09
N LEU A 74 6.51 0.24 -5.52
CA LEU A 74 6.44 0.99 -6.78
C LEU A 74 6.28 0.05 -7.98
N SER A 75 7.02 -1.08 -7.98
CA SER A 75 6.90 -2.09 -9.03
C SER A 75 5.51 -2.74 -9.04
N ALA A 76 4.97 -3.11 -7.88
CA ALA A 76 3.63 -3.67 -7.76
C ALA A 76 2.55 -2.68 -8.22
N ALA A 77 2.68 -1.41 -7.85
CA ALA A 77 1.74 -0.37 -8.24
C ALA A 77 1.71 -0.18 -9.77
N LEU A 78 2.88 -0.04 -10.39
CA LEU A 78 2.99 0.26 -11.83
C LEU A 78 2.75 -0.97 -12.72
N LEU A 79 3.17 -2.16 -12.29
CA LEU A 79 3.21 -3.35 -13.15
C LEU A 79 2.08 -4.36 -12.89
N GLU A 80 1.39 -4.25 -11.74
CA GLU A 80 0.23 -5.09 -11.41
C GLU A 80 -1.03 -4.25 -11.17
N MET A 81 -0.99 -3.30 -10.20
CA MET A 81 -2.21 -2.58 -9.83
C MET A 81 -2.71 -1.69 -10.96
N LEU A 82 -1.82 -0.97 -11.64
CA LEU A 82 -2.19 -0.04 -12.72
C LEU A 82 -2.82 -0.78 -13.91
N PRO A 83 -2.21 -1.82 -14.51
CA PRO A 83 -2.84 -2.60 -15.59
C PRO A 83 -4.16 -3.22 -15.17
N GLU A 84 -4.24 -3.77 -13.94
CA GLU A 84 -5.47 -4.40 -13.45
C GLU A 84 -6.57 -3.38 -13.18
N ALA A 85 -6.24 -2.18 -12.68
CA ALA A 85 -7.19 -1.09 -12.52
C ALA A 85 -7.87 -0.72 -13.86
N PHE A 86 -7.11 -0.69 -14.95
CA PHE A 86 -7.67 -0.47 -16.29
C PHE A 86 -8.48 -1.66 -16.79
N SER A 87 -8.14 -2.89 -16.40
CA SER A 87 -8.90 -4.08 -16.78
C SER A 87 -10.27 -4.12 -16.11
N VAL A 88 -10.36 -3.75 -14.83
CA VAL A 88 -11.62 -3.78 -14.07
C VAL A 88 -12.51 -2.57 -14.31
N ASN A 89 -11.96 -1.44 -14.71
CA ASN A 89 -12.71 -0.19 -14.93
C ASN A 89 -12.05 0.73 -15.97
N LEU A 90 -12.05 0.31 -17.22
CA LEU A 90 -11.37 1.05 -18.31
C LEU A 90 -11.78 2.54 -18.40
N ARG A 91 -13.06 2.86 -18.15
CA ARG A 91 -13.57 4.23 -18.30
C ARG A 91 -13.12 5.16 -17.17
N PHE A 92 -13.11 4.67 -15.92
CA PHE A 92 -12.89 5.50 -14.75
C PHE A 92 -11.57 5.19 -14.02
N ALA A 93 -10.76 4.24 -14.51
CA ALA A 93 -9.50 3.89 -13.86
C ALA A 93 -8.58 5.11 -13.72
N ALA A 94 -8.29 5.81 -14.83
CA ALA A 94 -7.38 6.96 -14.79
C ALA A 94 -7.85 8.09 -13.84
N PRO A 95 -9.11 8.58 -13.91
CA PRO A 95 -9.58 9.58 -12.96
C PRO A 95 -9.62 9.08 -11.51
N LEU A 96 -9.89 7.80 -11.23
CA LEU A 96 -9.86 7.25 -9.89
C LEU A 96 -8.44 7.10 -9.34
N ILE A 97 -7.48 6.69 -10.18
CA ILE A 97 -6.06 6.66 -9.82
C ILE A 97 -5.59 8.07 -9.46
N LEU A 98 -5.90 9.05 -10.30
CA LEU A 98 -5.58 10.45 -10.03
C LEU A 98 -6.27 10.95 -8.74
N ALA A 99 -7.53 10.58 -8.52
CA ALA A 99 -8.26 10.95 -7.31
C ALA A 99 -7.62 10.34 -6.04
N GLY A 100 -7.17 9.09 -6.10
CA GLY A 100 -6.43 8.45 -5.01
C GLY A 100 -5.12 9.17 -4.71
N TYR A 101 -4.32 9.45 -5.74
CA TYR A 101 -3.07 10.21 -5.63
C TYR A 101 -3.30 11.62 -5.04
N CYS A 102 -4.20 12.39 -5.65
CA CYS A 102 -4.49 13.76 -5.21
C CYS A 102 -5.19 13.80 -3.85
N GLY A 103 -5.97 12.78 -3.51
CA GLY A 103 -6.67 12.69 -2.24
C GLY A 103 -5.69 12.59 -1.07
N VAL A 104 -4.69 11.71 -1.16
CA VAL A 104 -3.63 11.61 -0.14
C VAL A 104 -2.79 12.89 -0.11
N HIS A 105 -2.38 13.39 -1.28
CA HIS A 105 -1.65 14.66 -1.38
C HIS A 105 -2.40 15.81 -0.66
N LEU A 106 -3.70 15.94 -0.90
CA LEU A 106 -4.52 16.97 -0.26
C LEU A 106 -4.60 16.75 1.25
N LEU A 107 -4.81 15.52 1.71
CA LEU A 107 -4.88 15.19 3.13
C LEU A 107 -3.57 15.54 3.85
N GLU A 108 -2.43 15.19 3.27
CA GLU A 108 -1.13 15.48 3.85
C GLU A 108 -0.83 16.97 3.90
N HIS A 109 -1.17 17.73 2.85
CA HIS A 109 -0.91 19.17 2.81
C HIS A 109 -1.92 20.02 3.58
N THR A 110 -3.10 19.49 3.91
CA THR A 110 -4.12 20.23 4.66
C THR A 110 -4.19 19.86 6.14
N LEU A 111 -4.04 18.57 6.46
CA LEU A 111 -4.19 18.06 7.81
C LEU A 111 -2.85 17.80 8.51
N VAL A 112 -1.81 17.52 7.73
CA VAL A 112 -0.47 17.19 8.24
C VAL A 112 0.47 18.33 7.87
N PRO A 113 0.87 19.22 8.79
CA PRO A 113 1.84 20.26 8.47
C PRO A 113 3.19 19.62 8.14
N HIS A 114 3.54 19.56 6.83
CA HIS A 114 4.86 19.22 6.26
C HIS A 114 5.62 18.09 6.98
N PHE A 115 4.99 16.94 7.15
CA PHE A 115 5.64 15.79 7.75
C PHE A 115 5.99 14.79 6.65
N HIS A 116 7.28 14.54 6.43
CA HIS A 116 7.77 13.48 5.55
C HIS A 116 8.34 12.33 6.39
N PHE A 117 8.18 11.12 5.91
CA PHE A 117 8.72 9.90 6.51
C PHE A 117 10.22 10.09 6.80
N GLY A 118 10.65 9.93 8.06
CA GLY A 118 12.07 10.05 8.44
C GLY A 118 12.49 11.42 9.03
N GLU A 119 11.63 12.44 9.04
CA GLU A 119 11.95 13.75 9.62
C GLU A 119 11.96 13.74 11.16
N GLU A 120 11.40 12.72 11.79
CA GLU A 120 11.33 12.59 13.25
C GLU A 120 12.69 12.55 13.94
N THR A 121 13.78 12.32 13.18
CA THR A 121 15.13 12.21 13.73
C THR A 121 15.96 13.50 13.65
N HIS A 122 15.48 14.55 12.97
CA HIS A 122 16.33 15.69 12.60
C HIS A 122 15.88 17.09 13.07
N HIS A 123 14.65 17.27 13.53
CA HIS A 123 14.19 18.58 13.99
C HIS A 123 13.73 18.57 15.45
N HIS A 124 14.39 19.41 16.27
CA HIS A 124 14.01 19.76 17.64
C HIS A 124 12.75 20.66 17.72
N GLU A 125 11.95 20.77 16.68
CA GLU A 125 10.65 21.39 16.80
C GLU A 125 9.68 20.41 17.43
N PHE A 126 9.27 20.72 18.65
CA PHE A 126 8.28 19.94 19.39
C PHE A 126 6.99 19.85 18.58
N LEU A 127 6.73 18.68 18.01
CA LEU A 127 5.44 18.38 17.42
C LEU A 127 4.36 18.59 18.50
N SER A 128 3.31 19.32 18.19
CA SER A 128 2.19 19.42 19.11
C SER A 128 1.40 18.11 19.11
N ALA A 129 0.70 17.82 20.22
CA ALA A 129 -0.21 16.70 20.29
C ALA A 129 -1.22 16.70 19.12
N LYS A 130 -1.72 17.87 18.74
CA LYS A 130 -2.64 18.04 17.61
C LYS A 130 -1.99 17.60 16.29
N SER A 131 -0.74 18.01 16.04
CA SER A 131 0.00 17.60 14.83
C SER A 131 0.22 16.10 14.77
N SER A 132 0.55 15.45 15.89
CA SER A 132 0.73 13.99 15.95
C SER A 132 -0.54 13.22 15.58
N TYR A 133 -1.70 13.67 16.07
CA TYR A 133 -2.97 13.04 15.69
C TYR A 133 -3.37 13.32 14.23
N SER A 134 -2.98 14.47 13.67
CA SER A 134 -3.19 14.74 12.23
C SER A 134 -2.37 13.80 11.36
N VAL A 135 -1.08 13.56 11.72
CA VAL A 135 -0.23 12.56 11.04
C VAL A 135 -0.84 11.16 11.16
N LEU A 136 -1.31 10.78 12.37
CA LEU A 136 -1.99 9.49 12.56
C LEU A 136 -3.20 9.34 11.63
N LEU A 137 -3.99 10.38 11.42
CA LEU A 137 -5.15 10.34 10.54
C LEU A 137 -4.75 10.19 9.07
N GLY A 138 -3.70 10.88 8.62
CA GLY A 138 -3.13 10.73 7.27
C GLY A 138 -2.66 9.31 7.02
N LEU A 139 -1.83 8.76 7.92
CA LEU A 139 -1.37 7.38 7.85
C LEU A 139 -2.53 6.37 7.91
N ALA A 140 -3.55 6.60 8.76
CA ALA A 140 -4.71 5.71 8.83
C ALA A 140 -5.49 5.66 7.51
N THR A 141 -5.60 6.80 6.82
CA THR A 141 -6.24 6.84 5.49
C THR A 141 -5.45 6.01 4.48
N HIS A 142 -4.13 6.20 4.41
CA HIS A 142 -3.25 5.38 3.57
C HIS A 142 -3.39 3.89 3.90
N THR A 143 -3.27 3.53 5.17
CA THR A 143 -3.33 2.16 5.67
C THR A 143 -4.67 1.47 5.36
N PHE A 144 -5.78 2.23 5.38
CA PHE A 144 -7.08 1.75 4.94
C PHE A 144 -7.07 1.35 3.46
N PHE A 145 -6.45 2.16 2.59
CA PHE A 145 -6.30 1.84 1.17
C PHE A 145 -5.35 0.68 0.91
N ASP A 146 -4.36 0.43 1.76
CA ASP A 146 -3.56 -0.80 1.72
C ASP A 146 -4.44 -2.05 1.91
N GLY A 147 -5.34 -1.99 2.88
CA GLY A 147 -6.33 -3.04 3.10
C GLY A 147 -7.25 -3.25 1.90
N ILE A 148 -7.74 -2.15 1.29
CA ILE A 148 -8.52 -2.20 0.05
C ILE A 148 -7.71 -2.84 -1.08
N ALA A 149 -6.41 -2.52 -1.23
CA ALA A 149 -5.54 -3.12 -2.23
C ALA A 149 -5.44 -4.64 -2.04
N ILE A 150 -5.13 -5.11 -0.82
CA ILE A 150 -5.06 -6.55 -0.49
C ILE A 150 -6.40 -7.24 -0.81
N GLY A 151 -7.51 -6.70 -0.30
CA GLY A 151 -8.85 -7.25 -0.53
C GLY A 151 -9.20 -7.31 -2.01
N SER A 152 -8.97 -6.22 -2.76
CA SER A 152 -9.21 -6.14 -4.21
C SER A 152 -8.38 -7.18 -4.97
N GLY A 153 -7.12 -7.36 -4.58
CA GLY A 153 -6.26 -8.38 -5.18
C GLY A 153 -6.87 -9.76 -5.06
N PHE A 154 -7.34 -10.17 -3.88
CA PHE A 154 -7.96 -11.48 -3.65
C PHE A 154 -9.34 -11.63 -4.31
N VAL A 155 -10.08 -10.55 -4.51
CA VAL A 155 -11.31 -10.57 -5.32
C VAL A 155 -10.98 -10.94 -6.76
N ILE A 156 -9.94 -10.35 -7.34
CA ILE A 156 -9.56 -10.56 -8.74
C ILE A 156 -8.86 -11.92 -8.91
N SER A 157 -7.76 -12.12 -8.22
CA SER A 157 -7.03 -13.39 -8.25
C SER A 157 -6.22 -13.62 -6.97
N THR A 158 -6.02 -14.90 -6.63
CA THR A 158 -5.18 -15.27 -5.47
C THR A 158 -3.74 -14.77 -5.65
N TRP A 159 -3.21 -14.82 -6.87
CA TRP A 159 -1.87 -14.34 -7.19
C TRP A 159 -1.73 -12.83 -6.93
N LEU A 160 -2.63 -12.03 -7.50
CA LEU A 160 -2.62 -10.58 -7.29
C LEU A 160 -2.75 -10.24 -5.80
N GLY A 161 -3.62 -10.94 -5.08
CA GLY A 161 -3.78 -10.76 -3.63
C GLY A 161 -2.47 -10.99 -2.86
N TRP A 162 -1.70 -12.03 -3.19
CA TRP A 162 -0.40 -12.28 -2.58
C TRP A 162 0.63 -11.19 -2.94
N MET A 163 0.69 -10.76 -4.21
CA MET A 163 1.62 -9.71 -4.64
C MET A 163 1.35 -8.39 -3.91
N LEU A 164 0.08 -8.01 -3.82
CA LEU A 164 -0.30 -6.78 -3.12
C LEU A 164 -0.11 -6.89 -1.61
N PHE A 165 -0.38 -8.06 -1.02
CA PHE A 165 -0.05 -8.30 0.39
C PHE A 165 1.44 -8.13 0.67
N ILE A 166 2.33 -8.71 -0.16
CA ILE A 166 3.78 -8.57 0.02
C ILE A 166 4.21 -7.12 -0.11
N ALA A 167 3.68 -6.40 -1.10
CA ALA A 167 3.96 -4.97 -1.30
C ALA A 167 3.61 -4.14 -0.05
N VAL A 168 2.43 -4.39 0.53
CA VAL A 168 1.98 -3.74 1.76
C VAL A 168 2.82 -4.17 2.95
N PHE A 169 3.00 -5.47 3.16
CA PHE A 169 3.69 -6.02 4.34
C PHE A 169 5.12 -5.51 4.50
N LEU A 170 5.86 -5.31 3.40
CA LEU A 170 7.25 -4.86 3.42
C LEU A 170 7.43 -3.47 4.06
N HIS A 171 6.40 -2.62 4.06
CA HIS A 171 6.51 -1.28 4.67
C HIS A 171 5.78 -1.15 6.02
N LYS A 172 4.98 -2.15 6.44
CA LYS A 172 4.16 -2.08 7.66
C LYS A 172 4.99 -1.92 8.95
N VAL A 173 6.09 -2.65 9.11
CA VAL A 173 6.95 -2.49 10.29
C VAL A 173 7.55 -1.09 10.36
N PRO A 174 8.14 -0.52 9.29
CA PRO A 174 8.53 0.90 9.25
C PRO A 174 7.39 1.87 9.55
N GLU A 175 6.21 1.65 9.01
CA GLU A 175 5.03 2.51 9.22
C GLU A 175 4.62 2.55 10.69
N GLY A 176 4.49 1.38 11.33
CA GLY A 176 4.17 1.29 12.76
C GLY A 176 5.23 1.91 13.66
N PHE A 177 6.53 1.80 13.26
CA PHE A 177 7.63 2.49 13.93
C PHE A 177 7.44 4.02 13.82
N THR A 178 7.16 4.52 12.63
CA THR A 178 7.00 5.96 12.35
C THR A 178 5.85 6.55 13.15
N VAL A 179 4.65 5.97 13.12
CA VAL A 179 3.51 6.50 13.88
C VAL A 179 3.81 6.54 15.37
N ALA A 180 4.47 5.51 15.90
CA ALA A 180 4.83 5.49 17.31
C ALA A 180 5.88 6.57 17.65
N SER A 181 6.86 6.83 16.76
CA SER A 181 7.84 7.92 16.87
C SER A 181 7.16 9.28 16.92
N VAL A 182 6.26 9.54 15.98
CA VAL A 182 5.49 10.79 15.88
C VAL A 182 4.67 11.04 17.14
N MET A 183 4.01 10.02 17.67
CA MET A 183 3.24 10.12 18.91
C MET A 183 4.13 10.47 20.12
N LEU A 184 5.31 9.83 20.23
CA LEU A 184 6.26 10.13 21.31
C LEU A 184 6.85 11.55 21.16
N ALA A 185 7.23 11.96 19.95
CA ALA A 185 7.74 13.30 19.65
C ALA A 185 6.70 14.40 19.96
N GLY A 186 5.41 14.12 19.77
CA GLY A 186 4.30 14.99 20.14
C GLY A 186 3.94 14.98 21.63
N GLY A 187 4.80 14.39 22.47
CA GLY A 187 4.62 14.35 23.93
C GLY A 187 3.62 13.30 24.42
N GLN A 188 3.18 12.39 23.55
CA GLN A 188 2.28 11.32 23.95
C GLN A 188 3.06 10.21 24.68
N GLY A 189 2.38 9.52 25.59
CA GLY A 189 3.00 8.41 26.32
C GLY A 189 3.15 7.13 25.47
N ARG A 190 4.02 6.20 25.92
CA ARG A 190 4.27 4.89 25.27
C ARG A 190 3.00 4.11 24.95
N LYS A 191 1.99 4.18 25.82
CA LYS A 191 0.70 3.51 25.60
C LYS A 191 -0.06 4.11 24.41
N ALA A 192 -0.06 5.44 24.29
CA ALA A 192 -0.68 6.10 23.14
C ALA A 192 0.05 5.77 21.84
N ALA A 193 1.39 5.74 21.83
CA ALA A 193 2.19 5.33 20.68
C ALA A 193 1.85 3.90 20.21
N LEU A 194 1.77 2.93 21.13
CA LEU A 194 1.38 1.56 20.80
C LEU A 194 -0.07 1.45 20.32
N ASN A 195 -0.99 2.18 20.94
CA ASN A 195 -2.39 2.19 20.51
C ASN A 195 -2.55 2.79 19.11
N SER A 196 -1.74 3.77 18.75
CA SER A 196 -1.74 4.36 17.40
C SER A 196 -1.25 3.38 16.35
N ALA A 197 -0.18 2.62 16.63
CA ALA A 197 0.28 1.55 15.75
C ALA A 197 -0.78 0.43 15.61
N LEU A 198 -1.44 0.06 16.71
CA LEU A 198 -2.56 -0.90 16.68
C LEU A 198 -3.75 -0.36 15.87
N PHE A 199 -4.04 0.92 15.98
CA PHE A 199 -5.10 1.59 15.23
C PHE A 199 -4.83 1.55 13.72
N LEU A 200 -3.58 1.79 13.28
CA LEU A 200 -3.20 1.63 11.86
C LEU A 200 -3.44 0.19 11.40
N GLY A 201 -2.98 -0.80 12.15
CA GLY A 201 -3.24 -2.19 11.82
C GLY A 201 -4.73 -2.52 11.71
N ALA A 202 -5.56 -1.94 12.58
CA ALA A 202 -7.02 -2.10 12.51
C ALA A 202 -7.61 -1.47 11.24
N THR A 203 -7.11 -0.30 10.79
CA THR A 203 -7.57 0.31 9.54
C THR A 203 -7.22 -0.51 8.30
N THR A 204 -6.06 -1.20 8.26
CA THR A 204 -5.77 -2.20 7.22
C THR A 204 -6.84 -3.29 7.18
N VAL A 205 -7.18 -3.86 8.33
CA VAL A 205 -8.22 -4.91 8.43
C VAL A 205 -9.58 -4.38 7.96
N LEU A 206 -9.94 -3.15 8.33
CA LEU A 206 -11.18 -2.51 7.88
C LEU A 206 -11.22 -2.34 6.36
N GLY A 207 -10.11 -1.97 5.72
CA GLY A 207 -9.99 -1.89 4.26
C GLY A 207 -10.23 -3.24 3.58
N VAL A 208 -9.60 -4.31 4.10
CA VAL A 208 -9.84 -5.69 3.61
C VAL A 208 -11.30 -6.08 3.77
N LEU A 209 -11.90 -5.81 4.93
CA LEU A 209 -13.31 -6.12 5.19
C LEU A 209 -14.25 -5.34 4.26
N ALA A 210 -13.99 -4.07 3.99
CA ALA A 210 -14.83 -3.24 3.12
C ALA A 210 -14.98 -3.87 1.73
N ILE A 211 -13.90 -4.32 1.12
CA ILE A 211 -13.94 -5.01 -0.19
C ILE A 211 -14.54 -6.42 -0.07
N ASN A 212 -14.29 -7.12 1.03
CA ASN A 212 -14.82 -8.46 1.22
C ASN A 212 -16.35 -8.48 1.41
N LEU A 213 -16.91 -7.45 2.06
CA LEU A 213 -18.35 -7.31 2.26
C LEU A 213 -19.07 -6.89 0.97
N GLU A 214 -18.43 -6.07 0.14
CA GLU A 214 -18.98 -5.62 -1.14
C GLU A 214 -17.92 -5.73 -2.25
N PRO A 215 -17.72 -6.93 -2.84
CA PRO A 215 -16.70 -7.18 -3.85
C PRO A 215 -16.81 -6.30 -5.10
N GLN A 216 -17.97 -5.73 -5.39
CA GLN A 216 -18.13 -4.82 -6.54
C GLN A 216 -17.37 -3.51 -6.36
N TRP A 217 -17.06 -3.13 -5.13
CA TRP A 217 -16.23 -1.95 -4.85
C TRP A 217 -14.80 -2.07 -5.39
N VAL A 218 -14.35 -3.26 -5.80
CA VAL A 218 -13.07 -3.44 -6.48
C VAL A 218 -12.93 -2.54 -7.71
N LYS A 219 -14.03 -2.24 -8.41
CA LYS A 219 -14.04 -1.38 -9.61
C LYS A 219 -13.63 0.07 -9.31
N ALA A 220 -13.80 0.52 -8.09
CA ALA A 220 -13.34 1.85 -7.64
C ALA A 220 -12.19 1.74 -6.66
N GLY A 221 -12.22 0.77 -5.77
CA GLY A 221 -11.25 0.57 -4.70
C GLY A 221 -9.85 0.28 -5.22
N LEU A 222 -9.70 -0.63 -6.18
CA LEU A 222 -8.39 -0.95 -6.74
C LEU A 222 -7.75 0.25 -7.47
N PRO A 223 -8.45 0.98 -8.38
CA PRO A 223 -7.89 2.18 -8.98
C PRO A 223 -7.53 3.28 -7.97
N LEU A 224 -8.39 3.53 -6.99
CA LEU A 224 -8.10 4.49 -5.91
C LEU A 224 -6.86 4.07 -5.12
N SER A 225 -6.80 2.80 -4.68
CA SER A 225 -5.63 2.26 -3.97
C SER A 225 -4.37 2.34 -4.81
N ALA A 226 -4.42 2.09 -6.12
CA ALA A 226 -3.27 2.23 -7.01
C ALA A 226 -2.72 3.67 -6.98
N GLY A 227 -3.60 4.67 -7.01
CA GLY A 227 -3.20 6.08 -6.90
C GLY A 227 -2.55 6.40 -5.55
N VAL A 228 -3.16 5.93 -4.45
CA VAL A 228 -2.60 6.08 -3.09
C VAL A 228 -1.24 5.41 -2.99
N THR A 229 -1.12 4.17 -3.47
CA THR A 229 0.14 3.39 -3.44
C THR A 229 1.24 4.06 -4.24
N ILE A 230 0.92 4.61 -5.43
CA ILE A 230 1.89 5.37 -6.24
C ILE A 230 2.34 6.62 -5.49
N TYR A 231 1.40 7.37 -4.87
CA TYR A 231 1.75 8.54 -4.07
C TYR A 231 2.75 8.18 -2.98
N VAL A 232 2.40 7.26 -2.11
CA VAL A 232 3.23 6.87 -0.97
C VAL A 232 4.60 6.32 -1.41
N ALA A 233 4.63 5.44 -2.41
CA ALA A 233 5.89 4.89 -2.90
C ALA A 233 6.80 5.99 -3.48
N ALA A 234 6.26 6.91 -4.29
CA ALA A 234 7.04 7.89 -5.03
C ALA A 234 7.34 9.17 -4.23
N THR A 235 6.44 9.61 -3.35
CA THR A 235 6.58 10.89 -2.64
C THR A 235 7.04 10.76 -1.19
N ASP A 236 6.82 9.60 -0.56
CA ASP A 236 7.20 9.40 0.83
C ASP A 236 8.40 8.46 0.95
N LEU A 237 8.28 7.23 0.40
CA LEU A 237 9.32 6.21 0.60
C LEU A 237 10.56 6.46 -0.26
N VAL A 238 10.42 6.79 -1.55
CA VAL A 238 11.58 7.05 -2.43
C VAL A 238 12.39 8.27 -2.00
N PRO A 239 11.81 9.42 -1.64
CA PRO A 239 12.57 10.53 -1.09
C PRO A 239 13.35 10.18 0.18
N GLU A 240 12.78 9.37 1.08
CA GLU A 240 13.49 8.92 2.29
C GLU A 240 14.73 8.07 1.93
N VAL A 241 14.61 7.19 0.94
CA VAL A 241 15.76 6.44 0.39
C VAL A 241 16.84 7.37 -0.14
N ASN A 242 16.45 8.45 -0.82
CA ASN A 242 17.36 9.40 -1.44
C ASN A 242 18.08 10.34 -0.45
N ARG A 243 17.60 10.44 0.80
CA ARG A 243 18.27 11.23 1.85
C ARG A 243 19.59 10.63 2.31
N GLU A 244 19.76 9.31 2.17
CA GLU A 244 21.00 8.65 2.53
C GLU A 244 22.04 8.76 1.41
N PRO A 245 23.23 9.32 1.68
CA PRO A 245 24.27 9.41 0.68
C PRO A 245 24.83 8.02 0.35
N GLY A 246 25.11 7.79 -0.91
CA GLY A 246 25.79 6.59 -1.37
C GLY A 246 24.88 5.57 -2.07
N VAL A 247 25.53 4.60 -2.72
CA VAL A 247 24.87 3.63 -3.62
C VAL A 247 24.08 2.54 -2.88
N ARG A 248 24.34 2.34 -1.59
CA ARG A 248 23.77 1.19 -0.84
C ARG A 248 22.26 1.19 -0.80
N MET A 249 21.62 2.33 -0.49
CA MET A 249 20.18 2.44 -0.45
C MET A 249 19.55 2.27 -1.83
N ALA A 250 20.17 2.81 -2.88
CA ALA A 250 19.75 2.57 -4.25
C ALA A 250 19.81 1.09 -4.61
N LEU A 251 20.87 0.38 -4.22
CA LEU A 251 20.98 -1.07 -4.46
C LEU A 251 19.89 -1.87 -3.73
N VAL A 252 19.54 -1.48 -2.51
CA VAL A 252 18.44 -2.13 -1.75
C VAL A 252 17.08 -1.83 -2.38
N PHE A 253 16.87 -0.60 -2.86
CA PHE A 253 15.66 -0.25 -3.63
C PHE A 253 15.57 -1.14 -4.90
N PHE A 254 16.66 -1.25 -5.68
CA PHE A 254 16.68 -2.14 -6.84
C PHE A 254 16.53 -3.61 -6.47
N ALA A 255 17.02 -4.05 -5.31
CA ALA A 255 16.75 -5.40 -4.81
C ALA A 255 15.25 -5.63 -4.59
N GLY A 256 14.50 -4.62 -4.12
CA GLY A 256 13.04 -4.66 -4.04
C GLY A 256 12.38 -4.82 -5.42
N VAL A 257 12.85 -4.06 -6.41
CA VAL A 257 12.39 -4.22 -7.81
C VAL A 257 12.69 -5.61 -8.35
N VAL A 258 13.90 -6.12 -8.16
CA VAL A 258 14.29 -7.47 -8.60
C VAL A 258 13.47 -8.54 -7.88
N LEU A 259 13.24 -8.40 -6.58
CA LEU A 259 12.39 -9.31 -5.80
C LEU A 259 10.97 -9.36 -6.38
N PHE A 260 10.42 -8.21 -6.76
CA PHE A 260 9.11 -8.17 -7.44
C PHE A 260 9.13 -8.99 -8.73
N PHE A 261 10.12 -8.80 -9.61
CA PHE A 261 10.20 -9.57 -10.86
C PHE A 261 10.43 -11.06 -10.64
N LEU A 262 11.24 -11.45 -9.64
CA LEU A 262 11.44 -12.84 -9.27
C LEU A 262 10.13 -13.50 -8.82
N LEU A 263 9.36 -12.83 -7.95
CA LEU A 263 8.08 -13.34 -7.52
C LEU A 263 7.09 -13.38 -8.70
N ARG A 264 7.06 -12.34 -9.53
CA ARG A 264 6.20 -12.30 -10.71
C ARG A 264 6.49 -13.42 -11.70
N SER A 265 7.75 -13.85 -11.82
CA SER A 265 8.11 -14.99 -12.69
C SER A 265 7.58 -16.35 -12.21
N LEU A 266 7.13 -16.42 -10.93
CA LEU A 266 6.48 -17.59 -10.34
C LEU A 266 4.96 -17.58 -10.56
N ALA A 267 4.41 -16.53 -11.20
CA ALA A 267 2.99 -16.44 -11.49
C ALA A 267 2.55 -17.66 -12.31
N PRO A 268 1.44 -18.31 -11.96
CA PRO A 268 0.83 -19.31 -12.82
C PRO A 268 0.42 -18.65 -14.16
N ALA A 269 0.77 -19.30 -15.26
CA ALA A 269 0.47 -18.87 -16.63
C ALA A 269 -1.05 -18.80 -16.89
#